data_b6a3e456cb5d208e682086bbd2e51210
#
_entry.id   b6a3e456cb5d208e682086bbd2e51210
#
_cell.length_a   1.000
_cell.length_b   1.000
_cell.length_c   1.000
_cell.angle_alpha   90.00
_cell.angle_beta   90.00
_cell.angle_gamma   90.00
#
_symmetry.space_group_name_H-M   'P 1'
#
loop_
_entity.id
_entity.type
_entity.pdbx_description
1 polymer ?
#
loop_
_entity_poly.entity_id
_entity_poly.type
_entity_poly.pdbx_seq_one_letter_code
_entity_poly.pdbx_strand_id
1 'polypeptide(L)'
;MPAVQKVRWGWNSLLGSEDDRIRAEKGFGRTLAMEFRAKAEGHADPADAALVSGLCQQLAARVKNKLLSFSAEVVRLPEPTALALPGGFIFVSLPLLDLCQRYTDELAFVLGHEMAHVIRGHAADRMLHDSALNLAARVAGRAGPLGTWLRGTGLQMLASAYSQDCEFEADELGSRLADAAGYPPLASVRLFQRLEALHQNQTPLGQYFSSHPTPAERIAQMGRLWRPRSA
;
A
#
# COMPACT_ATOMS: atom_id res chain seq x y z
N MET A 1 -0.50 -1.56 22.16
CA MET A 1 -0.11 -2.97 21.95
C MET A 1 0.74 -3.47 23.10
N PRO A 2 0.51 -4.68 23.64
CA PRO A 2 1.40 -5.27 24.63
C PRO A 2 2.80 -5.50 24.02
N ALA A 3 3.84 -5.06 24.73
CA ALA A 3 5.25 -5.19 24.30
C ALA A 3 5.63 -6.63 23.92
N VAL A 4 5.05 -7.61 24.60
CA VAL A 4 5.25 -9.05 24.34
C VAL A 4 4.87 -9.47 22.92
N GLN A 5 3.83 -8.87 22.33
CA GLN A 5 3.36 -9.22 20.98
C GLN A 5 4.31 -8.68 19.89
N LYS A 6 4.90 -7.50 20.12
CA LYS A 6 5.93 -6.92 19.22
C LYS A 6 7.22 -7.74 19.24
N VAL A 7 7.67 -8.15 20.42
CA VAL A 7 8.89 -8.95 20.59
C VAL A 7 8.72 -10.32 19.93
N ARG A 8 7.58 -10.99 20.16
CA ARG A 8 7.29 -12.31 19.56
C ARG A 8 7.18 -12.25 18.04
N TRP A 9 6.59 -11.19 17.50
CA TRP A 9 6.56 -10.96 16.06
C TRP A 9 7.97 -10.77 15.48
N GLY A 10 8.79 -9.91 16.08
CA GLY A 10 10.17 -9.67 15.65
C GLY A 10 11.02 -10.94 15.63
N TRP A 11 10.94 -11.79 16.67
CA TRP A 11 11.65 -13.06 16.71
C TRP A 11 11.21 -14.05 15.62
N ASN A 12 9.92 -14.22 15.41
CA ASN A 12 9.40 -15.14 14.40
C ASN A 12 9.66 -14.64 12.97
N SER A 13 9.74 -13.32 12.77
CA SER A 13 10.08 -12.74 11.46
C SER A 13 11.57 -12.88 11.12
N LEU A 14 12.45 -12.95 12.13
CA LEU A 14 13.89 -13.01 11.91
C LEU A 14 14.47 -14.44 11.93
N LEU A 15 13.86 -15.38 12.67
CA LEU A 15 14.44 -16.70 12.95
C LEU A 15 13.51 -17.86 12.60
N GLY A 16 12.25 -17.60 12.19
CA GLY A 16 11.25 -18.61 11.84
C GLY A 16 11.37 -19.08 10.38
N SER A 17 10.66 -20.15 10.04
CA SER A 17 10.39 -20.54 8.68
C SER A 17 9.55 -19.46 7.96
N GLU A 18 9.50 -19.51 6.62
CA GLU A 18 8.63 -18.60 5.84
C GLU A 18 7.17 -18.65 6.31
N ASP A 19 6.67 -19.85 6.60
CA ASP A 19 5.30 -20.06 7.12
C ASP A 19 5.11 -19.41 8.51
N ASP A 20 6.09 -19.53 9.40
CA ASP A 20 6.05 -18.90 10.73
C ASP A 20 6.06 -17.39 10.62
N ARG A 21 6.86 -16.85 9.71
CA ARG A 21 6.93 -15.41 9.41
C ARG A 21 5.58 -14.90 8.91
N ILE A 22 5.01 -15.54 7.89
CA ILE A 22 3.72 -15.14 7.29
C ILE A 22 2.59 -15.20 8.35
N ARG A 23 2.56 -16.24 9.19
CA ARG A 23 1.56 -16.35 10.27
C ARG A 23 1.73 -15.25 11.32
N ALA A 24 2.98 -14.93 11.68
CA ALA A 24 3.29 -13.87 12.64
C ALA A 24 2.89 -12.49 12.09
N GLU A 25 3.22 -12.21 10.83
CA GLU A 25 2.82 -11.00 10.12
C GLU A 25 1.30 -10.85 10.05
N LYS A 26 0.58 -11.93 9.72
CA LYS A 26 -0.88 -11.94 9.67
C LYS A 26 -1.53 -11.67 11.03
N GLY A 27 -0.99 -12.26 12.11
CA GLY A 27 -1.47 -12.01 13.48
C GLY A 27 -1.26 -10.56 13.90
N PHE A 28 -0.08 -10.02 13.62
CA PHE A 28 0.28 -8.63 13.91
C PHE A 28 -0.55 -7.65 13.09
N GLY A 29 -0.63 -7.85 11.78
CA GLY A 29 -1.38 -7.01 10.85
C GLY A 29 -2.87 -6.99 11.17
N ARG A 30 -3.45 -8.12 11.60
CA ARG A 30 -4.85 -8.17 12.06
C ARG A 30 -5.10 -7.21 13.22
N THR A 31 -4.20 -7.15 14.19
CA THR A 31 -4.33 -6.22 15.32
C THR A 31 -4.25 -4.77 14.85
N LEU A 32 -3.29 -4.45 13.96
CA LEU A 32 -3.18 -3.12 13.38
C LEU A 32 -4.42 -2.75 12.55
N ALA A 33 -4.94 -3.69 11.75
CA ALA A 33 -6.14 -3.47 10.96
C ALA A 33 -7.37 -3.20 11.82
N MET A 34 -7.50 -3.88 12.98
CA MET A 34 -8.58 -3.59 13.93
C MET A 34 -8.44 -2.18 14.53
N GLU A 35 -7.24 -1.78 14.94
CA GLU A 35 -6.98 -0.44 15.45
C GLU A 35 -7.22 0.63 14.37
N PHE A 36 -6.85 0.35 13.12
CA PHE A 36 -7.04 1.23 11.99
C PHE A 36 -8.54 1.44 11.69
N ARG A 37 -9.32 0.35 11.59
CA ARG A 37 -10.78 0.40 11.36
C ARG A 37 -11.52 1.16 12.46
N ALA A 38 -11.11 0.96 13.72
CA ALA A 38 -11.76 1.63 14.86
C ALA A 38 -11.62 3.16 14.81
N LYS A 39 -10.67 3.66 14.01
CA LYS A 39 -10.34 5.09 13.92
C LYS A 39 -10.67 5.69 12.56
N ALA A 40 -10.82 4.85 11.52
CA ALA A 40 -11.32 5.29 10.22
C ALA A 40 -12.80 5.63 10.35
N GLU A 41 -13.18 6.85 9.96
CA GLU A 41 -14.56 7.33 10.09
C GLU A 41 -15.45 6.77 8.97
N GLY A 42 -16.66 6.35 9.35
CA GLY A 42 -17.77 6.07 8.43
C GLY A 42 -17.63 4.76 7.64
N HIS A 43 -18.74 4.40 7.00
CA HIS A 43 -18.82 3.22 6.13
C HIS A 43 -18.69 3.65 4.66
N ALA A 44 -18.00 2.83 3.87
CA ALA A 44 -17.96 2.99 2.43
C ALA A 44 -19.33 2.66 1.82
N ASP A 45 -19.60 3.21 0.63
CA ASP A 45 -20.72 2.76 -0.19
C ASP A 45 -20.57 1.26 -0.47
N PRO A 46 -21.65 0.45 -0.34
CA PRO A 46 -21.58 -0.99 -0.62
C PRO A 46 -21.06 -1.33 -2.02
N ALA A 47 -21.32 -0.48 -3.02
CA ALA A 47 -20.82 -0.68 -4.38
C ALA A 47 -19.30 -0.48 -4.45
N ASP A 48 -18.76 0.56 -3.80
CA ASP A 48 -17.31 0.80 -3.70
C ASP A 48 -16.61 -0.33 -2.93
N ALA A 49 -17.21 -0.79 -1.83
CA ALA A 49 -16.68 -1.90 -1.06
C ALA A 49 -16.65 -3.20 -1.87
N ALA A 50 -17.71 -3.50 -2.62
CA ALA A 50 -17.79 -4.67 -3.50
C ALA A 50 -16.76 -4.58 -4.65
N LEU A 51 -16.61 -3.40 -5.26
CA LEU A 51 -15.63 -3.16 -6.31
C LEU A 51 -14.21 -3.47 -5.83
N VAL A 52 -13.78 -2.83 -4.73
CA VAL A 52 -12.42 -2.97 -4.20
C VAL A 52 -12.13 -4.38 -3.70
N SER A 53 -13.07 -5.00 -2.97
CA SER A 53 -12.92 -6.37 -2.50
C SER A 53 -12.89 -7.39 -3.65
N GLY A 54 -13.71 -7.20 -4.67
CA GLY A 54 -13.76 -8.07 -5.87
C GLY A 54 -12.45 -8.00 -6.67
N LEU A 55 -11.91 -6.80 -6.91
CA LEU A 55 -10.62 -6.61 -7.57
C LEU A 55 -9.49 -7.26 -6.76
N CYS A 56 -9.47 -7.06 -5.44
CA CYS A 56 -8.47 -7.69 -4.57
C CYS A 56 -8.50 -9.22 -4.67
N GLN A 57 -9.67 -9.83 -4.69
CA GLN A 57 -9.83 -11.29 -4.83
C GLN A 57 -9.31 -11.78 -6.19
N GLN A 58 -9.61 -11.08 -7.29
CA GLN A 58 -9.14 -11.43 -8.63
C GLN A 58 -7.61 -11.40 -8.72
N LEU A 59 -6.97 -10.37 -8.16
CA LEU A 59 -5.52 -10.25 -8.09
C LEU A 59 -4.91 -11.32 -7.18
N ALA A 60 -5.49 -11.56 -5.99
CA ALA A 60 -5.03 -12.56 -5.04
C ALA A 60 -5.03 -13.97 -5.64
N ALA A 61 -5.98 -14.28 -6.53
CA ALA A 61 -6.02 -15.57 -7.25
C ALA A 61 -4.77 -15.79 -8.12
N ARG A 62 -4.09 -14.73 -8.56
CA ARG A 62 -2.87 -14.77 -9.36
C ARG A 62 -1.59 -14.87 -8.54
N VAL A 63 -1.63 -14.65 -7.23
CA VAL A 63 -0.47 -14.78 -6.35
C VAL A 63 -0.10 -16.27 -6.22
N LYS A 64 1.18 -16.58 -6.49
CA LYS A 64 1.70 -17.96 -6.48
C LYS A 64 1.75 -18.54 -5.06
N ASN A 65 2.28 -17.76 -4.10
CA ASN A 65 2.39 -18.20 -2.70
C ASN A 65 1.01 -18.19 -2.04
N LYS A 66 0.43 -19.37 -1.84
CA LYS A 66 -0.91 -19.55 -1.25
C LYS A 66 -0.96 -19.40 0.27
N LEU A 67 0.18 -19.23 0.92
CA LEU A 67 0.24 -18.88 2.34
C LEU A 67 -0.15 -17.40 2.57
N LEU A 68 0.08 -16.54 1.57
CA LEU A 68 -0.33 -15.15 1.60
C LEU A 68 -1.85 -15.05 1.39
N SER A 69 -2.47 -14.16 2.13
CA SER A 69 -3.89 -13.85 2.00
C SER A 69 -4.08 -12.35 1.94
N PHE A 70 -5.05 -11.89 1.18
CA PHE A 70 -5.30 -10.46 0.96
C PHE A 70 -6.76 -10.12 1.21
N SER A 71 -6.98 -8.96 1.79
CA SER A 71 -8.29 -8.33 1.90
C SER A 71 -8.13 -6.83 1.66
N ALA A 72 -9.06 -6.22 0.93
CA ALA A 72 -9.05 -4.80 0.68
C ALA A 72 -10.38 -4.18 1.13
N GLU A 73 -10.29 -3.02 1.77
CA GLU A 73 -11.40 -2.27 2.33
C GLU A 73 -11.29 -0.80 1.95
N VAL A 74 -12.44 -0.17 1.74
CA VAL A 74 -12.54 1.26 1.49
C VAL A 74 -12.71 1.99 2.83
N VAL A 75 -11.94 3.07 3.01
CA VAL A 75 -11.93 3.86 4.25
C VAL A 75 -12.03 5.36 3.96
N ARG A 76 -12.52 6.11 4.94
CA ARG A 76 -12.53 7.58 4.89
C ARG A 76 -11.26 8.12 5.51
N LEU A 77 -10.36 8.62 4.67
CA LEU A 77 -9.13 9.31 5.05
C LEU A 77 -9.09 10.68 4.37
N PRO A 78 -8.31 11.64 4.91
CA PRO A 78 -8.30 13.02 4.37
C PRO A 78 -7.68 13.14 2.98
N GLU A 79 -6.85 12.17 2.57
CA GLU A 79 -6.06 12.23 1.33
C GLU A 79 -6.27 11.00 0.45
N PRO A 80 -6.09 11.12 -0.89
CA PRO A 80 -5.99 9.97 -1.78
C PRO A 80 -4.80 9.10 -1.37
N THR A 81 -5.07 7.93 -0.84
CA THR A 81 -4.05 6.98 -0.41
C THR A 81 -4.53 5.55 -0.44
N ALA A 82 -3.61 4.64 -0.66
CA ALA A 82 -3.75 3.23 -0.31
C ALA A 82 -2.61 2.85 0.64
N LEU A 83 -2.82 1.87 1.45
CA LEU A 83 -1.79 1.32 2.32
C LEU A 83 -2.02 -0.16 2.59
N ALA A 84 -0.92 -0.92 2.64
CA ALA A 84 -0.92 -2.31 3.05
C ALA A 84 -0.30 -2.48 4.43
N LEU A 85 -0.98 -3.27 5.26
CA LEU A 85 -0.44 -3.75 6.53
C LEU A 85 0.12 -5.17 6.37
N PRO A 86 1.07 -5.59 7.22
CA PRO A 86 1.54 -6.96 7.25
C PRO A 86 0.39 -7.97 7.27
N GLY A 87 0.58 -9.10 6.60
CA GLY A 87 -0.47 -10.13 6.49
C GLY A 87 -1.56 -9.84 5.47
N GLY A 88 -1.40 -8.77 4.64
CA GLY A 88 -2.22 -8.52 3.46
C GLY A 88 -3.54 -7.80 3.71
N PHE A 89 -3.63 -6.99 4.75
CA PHE A 89 -4.76 -6.08 4.98
C PHE A 89 -4.50 -4.77 4.24
N ILE A 90 -5.29 -4.49 3.21
CA ILE A 90 -5.15 -3.31 2.33
C ILE A 90 -6.31 -2.35 2.61
N PHE A 91 -6.01 -1.06 2.69
CA PHE A 91 -6.99 -0.01 2.85
C PHE A 91 -6.85 1.00 1.73
N VAL A 92 -7.96 1.36 1.11
CA VAL A 92 -8.03 2.32 0.00
C VAL A 92 -8.94 3.46 0.42
N SER A 93 -8.45 4.70 0.32
CA SER A 93 -9.25 5.86 0.70
C SER A 93 -10.30 6.21 -0.36
N LEU A 94 -11.44 6.78 0.07
CA LEU A 94 -12.45 7.31 -0.85
C LEU A 94 -11.87 8.36 -1.81
N PRO A 95 -11.05 9.34 -1.37
CA PRO A 95 -10.43 10.28 -2.30
C PRO A 95 -9.56 9.62 -3.38
N LEU A 96 -8.95 8.45 -3.10
CA LEU A 96 -8.20 7.71 -4.12
C LEU A 96 -9.12 7.02 -5.13
N LEU A 97 -10.26 6.47 -4.67
CA LEU A 97 -11.27 5.94 -5.58
C LEU A 97 -11.81 7.04 -6.52
N ASP A 98 -12.08 8.22 -5.98
CA ASP A 98 -12.53 9.38 -6.74
C ASP A 98 -11.44 9.82 -7.74
N LEU A 99 -10.17 9.84 -7.33
CA LEU A 99 -9.05 10.15 -8.22
C LEU A 99 -8.92 9.14 -9.35
N CYS A 100 -9.07 7.86 -9.08
CA CYS A 100 -9.12 6.79 -10.09
C CYS A 100 -10.43 6.79 -10.90
N GLN A 101 -11.40 7.66 -10.58
CA GLN A 101 -12.73 7.69 -11.21
C GLN A 101 -13.40 6.29 -11.23
N ARG A 102 -13.04 5.45 -10.29
CA ARG A 102 -13.46 4.04 -10.18
C ARG A 102 -13.11 3.17 -11.39
N TYR A 103 -12.15 3.59 -12.22
CA TYR A 103 -11.64 2.74 -13.30
C TYR A 103 -10.99 1.48 -12.71
N THR A 104 -11.53 0.33 -13.10
CA THR A 104 -11.13 -0.99 -12.55
C THR A 104 -9.68 -1.33 -12.82
N ASP A 105 -9.14 -0.93 -13.96
CA ASP A 105 -7.76 -1.18 -14.36
C ASP A 105 -6.76 -0.35 -13.54
N GLU A 106 -7.08 0.90 -13.21
CA GLU A 106 -6.25 1.72 -12.34
C GLU A 106 -6.30 1.25 -10.90
N LEU A 107 -7.49 0.90 -10.40
CA LEU A 107 -7.64 0.33 -9.06
C LEU A 107 -6.98 -1.04 -8.95
N ALA A 108 -7.00 -1.86 -10.02
CA ALA A 108 -6.26 -3.12 -10.06
C ALA A 108 -4.75 -2.89 -9.95
N PHE A 109 -4.21 -1.86 -10.61
CA PHE A 109 -2.80 -1.48 -10.43
C PHE A 109 -2.51 -1.04 -9.00
N VAL A 110 -3.32 -0.14 -8.41
CA VAL A 110 -3.15 0.32 -7.02
C VAL A 110 -3.15 -0.85 -6.06
N LEU A 111 -4.14 -1.73 -6.14
CA LEU A 111 -4.22 -2.91 -5.28
C LEU A 111 -3.05 -3.87 -5.53
N GLY A 112 -2.66 -4.07 -6.78
CA GLY A 112 -1.48 -4.87 -7.15
C GLY A 112 -0.19 -4.32 -6.56
N HIS A 113 -0.01 -3.00 -6.55
CA HIS A 113 1.12 -2.30 -5.92
C HIS A 113 1.15 -2.54 -4.41
N GLU A 114 0.02 -2.38 -3.71
CA GLU A 114 -0.08 -2.66 -2.27
C GLU A 114 0.17 -4.15 -1.96
N MET A 115 -0.35 -5.05 -2.80
CA MET A 115 -0.08 -6.48 -2.67
C MET A 115 1.40 -6.79 -2.88
N ALA A 116 2.07 -6.10 -3.79
CA ALA A 116 3.50 -6.28 -4.05
C ALA A 116 4.35 -5.91 -2.81
N HIS A 117 4.00 -4.85 -2.09
CA HIS A 117 4.66 -4.52 -0.82
C HIS A 117 4.53 -5.64 0.22
N VAL A 118 3.40 -6.32 0.27
CA VAL A 118 3.21 -7.48 1.16
C VAL A 118 4.00 -8.69 0.68
N ILE A 119 3.94 -9.01 -0.63
CA ILE A 119 4.63 -10.15 -1.25
C ILE A 119 6.14 -10.04 -1.07
N ARG A 120 6.69 -8.83 -1.18
CA ARG A 120 8.13 -8.53 -1.02
C ARG A 120 8.56 -8.39 0.44
N GLY A 121 7.61 -8.35 1.38
CA GLY A 121 7.91 -8.15 2.80
C GLY A 121 8.22 -6.71 3.19
N HIS A 122 8.09 -5.73 2.27
CA HIS A 122 8.41 -4.32 2.51
C HIS A 122 7.67 -3.75 3.72
N ALA A 123 6.40 -4.12 3.91
CA ALA A 123 5.59 -3.66 5.05
C ALA A 123 6.15 -4.17 6.39
N ALA A 124 6.63 -5.41 6.42
CA ALA A 124 7.23 -6.01 7.61
C ALA A 124 8.62 -5.41 7.88
N ASP A 125 9.46 -5.29 6.86
CA ASP A 125 10.81 -4.72 6.97
C ASP A 125 10.77 -3.27 7.44
N ARG A 126 9.86 -2.44 6.90
CA ARG A 126 9.64 -1.08 7.36
C ARG A 126 9.33 -1.03 8.85
N MET A 127 8.45 -1.90 9.33
CA MET A 127 8.06 -1.94 10.74
C MET A 127 9.19 -2.44 11.65
N LEU A 128 10.05 -3.35 11.18
CA LEU A 128 11.24 -3.79 11.91
C LEU A 128 12.24 -2.64 12.03
N HIS A 129 12.52 -1.95 10.94
CA HIS A 129 13.42 -0.78 10.93
C HIS A 129 12.92 0.34 11.84
N ASP A 130 11.62 0.67 11.77
CA ASP A 130 11.02 1.73 12.58
C ASP A 130 10.98 1.38 14.07
N SER A 131 10.92 0.10 14.43
CA SER A 131 11.01 -0.35 15.83
C SER A 131 12.42 -0.32 16.39
N ALA A 132 13.45 -0.43 15.54
CA ALA A 132 14.87 -0.40 15.93
C ALA A 132 15.44 1.02 16.02
N LEU A 133 14.89 1.97 15.27
CA LEU A 133 15.34 3.36 15.23
C LEU A 133 14.26 4.27 15.83
N ASN A 134 14.53 4.87 17.01
CA ASN A 134 13.67 5.85 17.69
C ASN A 134 12.81 6.68 16.74
N LEU A 135 11.58 6.26 16.56
CA LEU A 135 10.57 6.80 15.64
C LEU A 135 10.27 8.30 15.89
N ALA A 136 10.45 8.76 17.13
CA ALA A 136 10.09 10.11 17.57
C ALA A 136 10.86 11.24 16.84
N ALA A 137 12.07 10.99 16.36
CA ALA A 137 12.92 12.05 15.80
C ALA A 137 12.70 12.29 14.28
N ARG A 138 12.27 11.28 13.53
CA ARG A 138 12.14 11.40 12.06
C ARG A 138 10.78 11.92 11.59
N VAL A 139 9.72 11.72 12.37
CA VAL A 139 8.34 12.07 11.97
C VAL A 139 7.97 13.52 12.30
N ALA A 140 8.76 14.19 13.13
CA ALA A 140 8.43 15.53 13.65
C ALA A 140 8.39 16.66 12.60
N GLY A 141 8.92 16.46 11.39
CA GLY A 141 9.15 17.56 10.44
C GLY A 141 8.30 17.61 9.17
N ARG A 142 7.62 16.53 8.78
CA ARG A 142 7.04 16.43 7.41
C ARG A 142 5.71 15.69 7.32
N ALA A 143 4.83 15.80 8.28
CA ALA A 143 3.58 15.08 8.22
C ALA A 143 2.45 15.95 7.66
N GLY A 144 1.98 15.59 6.49
CA GLY A 144 0.73 16.05 5.92
C GLY A 144 -0.51 15.61 6.72
N PRO A 145 -1.74 15.91 6.23
CA PRO A 145 -2.98 15.59 6.90
C PRO A 145 -3.10 14.11 7.30
N LEU A 146 -2.70 13.19 6.42
CA LEU A 146 -2.67 11.75 6.74
C LEU A 146 -1.68 11.43 7.86
N GLY A 147 -0.45 11.95 7.79
CA GLY A 147 0.56 11.75 8.83
C GLY A 147 0.13 12.35 10.17
N THR A 148 -0.59 13.47 10.18
CA THR A 148 -1.18 14.08 11.38
C THR A 148 -2.28 13.19 11.95
N TRP A 149 -3.17 12.66 11.10
CA TRP A 149 -4.21 11.71 11.49
C TRP A 149 -3.62 10.43 12.08
N LEU A 150 -2.63 9.83 11.42
CA LEU A 150 -1.94 8.64 11.90
C LEU A 150 -1.25 8.85 13.25
N ARG A 151 -0.64 10.03 13.50
CA ARG A 151 -0.06 10.39 14.81
C ARG A 151 -1.13 10.48 15.88
N GLY A 152 -2.21 11.19 15.60
CA GLY A 152 -3.35 11.31 16.52
C GLY A 152 -3.98 9.95 16.86
N THR A 153 -3.83 8.97 15.99
CA THR A 153 -4.35 7.61 16.17
C THR A 153 -3.35 6.62 16.78
N GLY A 154 -2.09 7.01 16.98
CA GLY A 154 -1.03 6.11 17.46
C GLY A 154 -0.50 5.13 16.41
N LEU A 155 -0.89 5.28 15.15
CA LEU A 155 -0.44 4.45 14.01
C LEU A 155 0.73 5.10 13.25
N GLN A 156 1.61 5.77 13.96
CA GLN A 156 2.72 6.58 13.40
C GLN A 156 3.63 5.78 12.48
N MET A 157 3.79 4.48 12.72
CA MET A 157 4.61 3.60 11.90
C MET A 157 4.12 3.47 10.45
N LEU A 158 2.86 3.80 10.18
CA LEU A 158 2.30 3.77 8.82
C LEU A 158 2.62 5.04 8.03
N ALA A 159 3.18 6.06 8.67
CA ALA A 159 3.49 7.34 8.03
C ALA A 159 4.90 7.38 7.39
N SER A 160 5.74 6.36 7.61
CA SER A 160 7.06 6.29 6.99
C SER A 160 6.98 5.83 5.54
N ALA A 161 7.80 6.47 4.68
CA ALA A 161 7.89 6.12 3.28
C ALA A 161 8.69 4.83 3.06
N TYR A 162 8.40 4.13 1.98
CA TYR A 162 9.29 3.11 1.45
C TYR A 162 10.50 3.74 0.74
N SER A 163 11.57 2.97 0.54
CA SER A 163 12.66 3.42 -0.34
C SER A 163 12.19 3.47 -1.79
N GLN A 164 12.87 4.27 -2.62
CA GLN A 164 12.53 4.34 -4.05
C GLN A 164 12.63 2.99 -4.74
N ASP A 165 13.61 2.17 -4.37
CA ASP A 165 13.77 0.83 -4.93
C ASP A 165 12.59 -0.08 -4.59
N CYS A 166 12.10 -0.05 -3.34
CA CYS A 166 10.88 -0.77 -2.94
C CYS A 166 9.65 -0.34 -3.73
N GLU A 167 9.52 0.97 -4.00
CA GLU A 167 8.43 1.51 -4.80
C GLU A 167 8.49 1.02 -6.26
N PHE A 168 9.68 1.04 -6.86
CA PHE A 168 9.89 0.54 -8.21
C PHE A 168 9.65 -0.97 -8.33
N GLU A 169 10.06 -1.76 -7.32
CA GLU A 169 9.72 -3.18 -7.27
C GLU A 169 8.22 -3.41 -7.12
N ALA A 170 7.54 -2.60 -6.32
CA ALA A 170 6.11 -2.70 -6.13
C ALA A 170 5.34 -2.31 -7.40
N ASP A 171 5.78 -1.30 -8.14
CA ASP A 171 5.22 -0.92 -9.43
C ASP A 171 5.36 -2.05 -10.46
N GLU A 172 6.55 -2.64 -10.56
CA GLU A 172 6.79 -3.76 -11.49
C GLU A 172 5.90 -4.96 -11.14
N LEU A 173 5.95 -5.43 -9.91
CA LEU A 173 5.19 -6.61 -9.51
C LEU A 173 3.69 -6.34 -9.53
N GLY A 174 3.25 -5.16 -9.11
CA GLY A 174 1.85 -4.74 -9.13
C GLY A 174 1.27 -4.70 -10.54
N SER A 175 2.00 -4.12 -11.50
CA SER A 175 1.58 -4.10 -12.90
C SER A 175 1.53 -5.52 -13.52
N ARG A 176 2.46 -6.41 -13.13
CA ARG A 176 2.44 -7.82 -13.56
C ARG A 176 1.27 -8.60 -12.98
N LEU A 177 0.86 -8.31 -11.74
CA LEU A 177 -0.33 -8.91 -11.12
C LEU A 177 -1.60 -8.44 -11.82
N ALA A 178 -1.69 -7.14 -12.14
CA ALA A 178 -2.80 -6.57 -12.89
C ALA A 178 -2.92 -7.22 -14.29
N ASP A 179 -1.81 -7.31 -15.01
CA ASP A 179 -1.75 -7.97 -16.33
C ASP A 179 -2.18 -9.45 -16.25
N ALA A 180 -1.67 -10.19 -15.29
CA ALA A 180 -2.04 -11.58 -15.06
C ALA A 180 -3.54 -11.76 -14.71
N ALA A 181 -4.18 -10.73 -14.16
CA ALA A 181 -5.60 -10.71 -13.87
C ALA A 181 -6.44 -10.18 -15.06
N GLY A 182 -5.80 -9.79 -16.17
CA GLY A 182 -6.46 -9.33 -17.41
C GLY A 182 -6.66 -7.81 -17.46
N TYR A 183 -6.02 -7.05 -16.60
CA TYR A 183 -6.06 -5.58 -16.62
C TYR A 183 -4.86 -5.01 -17.38
N PRO A 184 -5.06 -3.94 -18.19
CA PRO A 184 -3.98 -3.31 -18.93
C PRO A 184 -2.87 -2.81 -18.00
N PRO A 185 -1.60 -3.28 -18.14
CA PRO A 185 -0.52 -2.92 -17.21
C PRO A 185 -0.14 -1.45 -17.26
N LEU A 186 -0.41 -0.77 -18.38
CA LEU A 186 -0.16 0.67 -18.56
C LEU A 186 -1.31 1.56 -18.02
N ALA A 187 -2.34 1.00 -17.38
CA ALA A 187 -3.38 1.78 -16.72
C ALA A 187 -2.80 2.71 -15.62
N SER A 188 -1.70 2.26 -14.97
CA SER A 188 -0.94 3.05 -14.02
C SER A 188 -0.46 4.40 -14.58
N VAL A 189 -0.14 4.47 -15.87
CA VAL A 189 0.35 5.70 -16.51
C VAL A 189 -0.70 6.82 -16.45
N ARG A 190 -1.98 6.51 -16.68
CA ARG A 190 -3.06 7.50 -16.56
C ARG A 190 -3.21 8.01 -15.13
N LEU A 191 -3.10 7.12 -14.15
CA LEU A 191 -3.13 7.48 -12.74
C LEU A 191 -1.96 8.39 -12.39
N PHE A 192 -0.73 8.03 -12.78
CA PHE A 192 0.46 8.85 -12.54
C PHE A 192 0.38 10.22 -13.22
N GLN A 193 -0.16 10.33 -14.43
CA GLN A 193 -0.38 11.61 -15.11
C GLN A 193 -1.36 12.51 -14.33
N ARG A 194 -2.44 11.97 -13.77
CA ARG A 194 -3.35 12.74 -12.90
C ARG A 194 -2.68 13.18 -11.61
N LEU A 195 -1.90 12.29 -11.01
CA LEU A 195 -1.13 12.61 -9.82
C LEU A 195 -0.10 13.70 -10.08
N GLU A 196 0.59 13.68 -11.22
CA GLU A 196 1.55 14.71 -11.62
C GLU A 196 0.88 16.07 -11.80
N ALA A 197 -0.29 16.12 -12.44
CA ALA A 197 -1.05 17.35 -12.60
C ALA A 197 -1.50 17.95 -11.25
N LEU A 198 -1.82 17.12 -10.27
CA LEU A 198 -2.15 17.55 -8.91
C LEU A 198 -0.92 18.06 -8.16
N HIS A 199 0.23 17.44 -8.36
CA HIS A 199 1.49 17.87 -7.76
C HIS A 199 1.91 19.27 -8.21
N GLN A 200 1.79 19.55 -9.50
CA GLN A 200 2.11 20.86 -10.09
C GLN A 200 1.23 22.00 -9.55
N ASN A 201 -0.01 21.68 -9.16
CA ASN A 201 -0.98 22.65 -8.64
C ASN A 201 -0.84 22.95 -7.13
N GLN A 202 0.24 22.54 -6.47
CA GLN A 202 0.54 22.76 -5.03
C GLN A 202 -0.60 22.34 -4.09
N THR A 203 -1.38 21.33 -4.47
CA THR A 203 -2.40 20.77 -3.59
C THR A 203 -1.76 20.02 -2.41
N PRO A 204 -2.47 19.78 -1.28
CA PRO A 204 -1.97 18.99 -0.15
C PRO A 204 -1.38 17.63 -0.53
N LEU A 205 -1.73 17.11 -1.72
CA LEU A 205 -1.19 15.90 -2.33
C LEU A 205 0.33 15.95 -2.62
N GLY A 206 0.93 17.14 -2.72
CA GLY A 206 2.38 17.28 -2.91
C GLY A 206 3.22 16.64 -1.80
N GLN A 207 2.63 16.42 -0.62
CA GLN A 207 3.29 15.75 0.49
C GLN A 207 3.24 14.21 0.38
N TYR A 208 2.23 13.63 -0.26
CA TYR A 208 2.19 12.21 -0.58
C TYR A 208 3.40 11.81 -1.46
N PHE A 209 3.76 12.67 -2.43
CA PHE A 209 4.90 12.42 -3.34
C PHE A 209 6.27 12.73 -2.74
N SER A 210 6.36 13.38 -1.58
CA SER A 210 7.67 13.59 -0.93
C SER A 210 8.30 12.30 -0.42
N SER A 211 7.53 11.23 -0.37
CA SER A 211 7.92 9.92 0.13
C SER A 211 8.02 8.82 -0.94
N HIS A 212 7.54 9.11 -2.16
CA HIS A 212 7.57 8.17 -3.29
C HIS A 212 8.40 8.75 -4.45
N PRO A 213 8.91 7.93 -5.39
CA PRO A 213 9.47 8.43 -6.65
C PRO A 213 8.46 9.30 -7.38
N THR A 214 8.96 10.26 -8.13
CA THR A 214 8.09 11.17 -8.88
C THR A 214 7.21 10.41 -9.88
N PRO A 215 5.98 10.89 -10.16
CA PRO A 215 5.13 10.27 -11.18
C PRO A 215 5.85 10.12 -12.52
N ALA A 216 6.67 11.10 -12.91
CA ALA A 216 7.46 11.05 -14.15
C ALA A 216 8.44 9.87 -14.17
N GLU A 217 9.16 9.61 -13.07
CA GLU A 217 10.07 8.47 -12.96
C GLU A 217 9.32 7.14 -13.03
N ARG A 218 8.17 7.04 -12.37
CA ARG A 218 7.29 5.86 -12.40
C ARG A 218 6.72 5.61 -13.79
N ILE A 219 6.27 6.65 -14.51
CA ILE A 219 5.82 6.57 -15.91
C ILE A 219 6.95 6.06 -16.81
N ALA A 220 8.14 6.61 -16.65
CA ALA A 220 9.30 6.19 -17.45
C ALA A 220 9.66 4.71 -17.20
N GLN A 221 9.56 4.24 -15.97
CA GLN A 221 9.75 2.83 -15.63
C GLN A 221 8.69 1.93 -16.28
N MET A 222 7.42 2.26 -16.15
CA MET A 222 6.33 1.51 -16.77
C MET A 222 6.51 1.41 -18.29
N GLY A 223 6.87 2.52 -18.93
CA GLY A 223 7.16 2.55 -20.36
C GLY A 223 8.34 1.68 -20.77
N ARG A 224 9.33 1.47 -19.92
CA ARG A 224 10.44 0.52 -20.17
C ARG A 224 10.01 -0.94 -20.00
N LEU A 225 9.26 -1.25 -18.98
CA LEU A 225 8.81 -2.60 -18.62
C LEU A 225 7.86 -3.19 -19.68
N TRP A 226 6.98 -2.36 -20.21
CA TRP A 226 5.87 -2.76 -21.07
C TRP A 226 6.05 -2.32 -22.53
N ARG A 227 7.29 -2.06 -22.95
CA ARG A 227 7.58 -1.81 -24.37
C ARG A 227 7.21 -3.06 -25.18
N PRO A 228 6.53 -2.90 -26.33
CA PRO A 228 6.42 -4.00 -27.28
C PRO A 228 7.84 -4.49 -27.60
N ARG A 229 8.09 -5.78 -27.45
CA ARG A 229 9.32 -6.36 -27.97
C ARG A 229 9.28 -6.13 -29.48
N SER A 230 10.21 -5.31 -30.00
CA SER A 230 10.42 -5.22 -31.44
C SER A 230 10.65 -6.64 -31.98
N ALA A 231 9.76 -7.03 -32.89
CA ALA A 231 9.82 -8.31 -33.57
C ALA A 231 11.10 -8.44 -34.38
#